data_c0d6ffc9d9c652e5b22917ea58bbce31
#
_entry.id   c0d6ffc9d9c652e5b22917ea58bbce31
#
_cell.length_a   1.000
_cell.length_b   1.000
_cell.length_c   1.000
_cell.angle_alpha   90.00
_cell.angle_beta   90.00
_cell.angle_gamma   90.00
#
_symmetry.space_group_name_H-M   'P 1'
#
loop_
_entity.id
_entity.type
_entity.pdbx_description
1 polymer ?
#
loop_
_entity_poly.entity_id
_entity_poly.type
_entity_poly.pdbx_seq_one_letter_code
_entity_poly.pdbx_strand_id
1 'polypeptide(L)'
;MAGLLGGPANTTYGENTGVLALTKIYDPLVIRIAAVFAMVLSFCPKFEAVINTIPTGIVGGISFVLYGMISAIGVRNVVENQVDFTNSRNLIIAAVILVSALGFNSVGGFTFSVAGVTISLSGLAIAALAGIGLNVLLPGNDYEFDKATGDGEGASLRV
;
A
#
# COMPACT_ATOMS: atom_id res chain seq x y z
N MET A 1 -19.49 -1.56 -6.63
CA MET A 1 -19.91 -2.07 -7.95
C MET A 1 -19.14 -3.32 -8.37
N ALA A 2 -17.80 -3.38 -8.27
CA ALA A 2 -17.06 -4.59 -8.66
C ALA A 2 -17.57 -5.88 -7.99
N GLY A 3 -17.82 -5.86 -6.68
CA GLY A 3 -18.35 -7.02 -5.96
C GLY A 3 -19.75 -7.49 -6.39
N LEU A 4 -20.60 -6.59 -6.91
CA LEU A 4 -21.91 -6.96 -7.46
C LEU A 4 -21.81 -7.71 -8.80
N LEU A 5 -20.69 -7.53 -9.50
CA LEU A 5 -20.40 -8.20 -10.77
C LEU A 5 -19.47 -9.41 -10.58
N GLY A 6 -19.23 -9.86 -9.34
CA GLY A 6 -18.36 -10.99 -9.03
C GLY A 6 -16.86 -10.70 -9.17
N GLY A 7 -16.48 -9.44 -9.31
CA GLY A 7 -15.08 -9.02 -9.38
C GLY A 7 -14.45 -8.88 -7.99
N PRO A 8 -13.11 -8.93 -7.91
CA PRO A 8 -12.38 -8.70 -6.66
C PRO A 8 -12.59 -7.27 -6.14
N ALA A 9 -12.41 -7.08 -4.84
CA ALA A 9 -12.46 -5.75 -4.23
C ALA A 9 -11.37 -4.85 -4.83
N ASN A 10 -11.78 -3.67 -5.31
CA ASN A 10 -10.83 -2.68 -5.81
C ASN A 10 -10.18 -1.94 -4.65
N THR A 11 -8.86 -1.79 -4.73
CA THR A 11 -8.06 -1.02 -3.80
C THR A 11 -7.06 -0.15 -4.55
N THR A 12 -6.42 0.77 -3.86
CA THR A 12 -5.31 1.56 -4.40
C THR A 12 -4.05 0.70 -4.44
N TYR A 13 -3.44 0.60 -5.61
CA TYR A 13 -2.18 -0.12 -5.79
C TYR A 13 -1.01 0.85 -5.60
N GLY A 14 -0.20 0.62 -4.57
CA GLY A 14 0.99 1.42 -4.26
C GLY A 14 2.06 1.34 -5.35
N GLU A 15 2.10 0.21 -6.09
CA GLU A 15 2.99 -0.02 -7.22
C GLU A 15 2.78 1.03 -8.33
N ASN A 16 1.53 1.36 -8.62
CA ASN A 16 1.21 2.39 -9.61
C ASN A 16 1.73 3.77 -9.17
N THR A 17 1.61 4.09 -7.89
CA THR A 17 2.16 5.32 -7.32
C THR A 17 3.69 5.37 -7.45
N GLY A 18 4.37 4.22 -7.24
CA GLY A 18 5.79 4.08 -7.45
C GLY A 18 6.21 4.36 -8.90
N VAL A 19 5.47 3.82 -9.87
CA VAL A 19 5.73 4.05 -11.30
C VAL A 19 5.49 5.52 -11.66
N LEU A 20 4.44 6.15 -11.15
CA LEU A 20 4.18 7.58 -11.34
C LEU A 20 5.31 8.45 -10.78
N ALA A 21 5.84 8.10 -9.61
CA ALA A 21 6.97 8.80 -9.01
C ALA A 21 8.24 8.68 -9.86
N LEU A 22 8.50 7.52 -10.46
CA LEU A 22 9.63 7.29 -11.37
C LEU A 22 9.50 8.06 -12.67
N THR A 23 8.32 8.02 -13.28
CA THR A 23 8.06 8.66 -14.57
C THR A 23 7.80 10.15 -14.46
N LYS A 24 7.52 10.64 -13.24
CA LYS A 24 7.10 12.03 -12.94
C LYS A 24 5.86 12.48 -13.74
N ILE A 25 5.03 11.54 -14.14
CA ILE A 25 3.80 11.79 -14.88
C ILE A 25 2.62 11.65 -13.92
N TYR A 26 2.09 12.77 -13.45
CA TYR A 26 0.99 12.79 -12.48
C TYR A 26 -0.37 13.17 -13.10
N ASP A 27 -0.44 13.28 -14.43
CA ASP A 27 -1.68 13.66 -15.11
C ASP A 27 -2.71 12.51 -15.06
N PRO A 28 -3.88 12.72 -14.46
CA PRO A 28 -4.94 11.72 -14.40
C PRO A 28 -5.44 11.25 -15.77
N LEU A 29 -5.28 12.08 -16.80
CA LEU A 29 -5.70 11.75 -18.17
C LEU A 29 -4.86 10.61 -18.74
N VAL A 30 -3.56 10.59 -18.46
CA VAL A 30 -2.65 9.52 -18.89
C VAL A 30 -3.07 8.19 -18.28
N ILE A 31 -3.43 8.18 -16.99
CA ILE A 31 -3.88 6.98 -16.30
C ILE A 31 -5.21 6.47 -16.85
N ARG A 32 -6.15 7.37 -17.16
CA ARG A 32 -7.44 6.99 -17.79
C ARG A 32 -7.24 6.37 -19.17
N ILE A 33 -6.38 6.96 -19.99
CA ILE A 33 -6.05 6.41 -21.31
C ILE A 33 -5.38 5.04 -21.15
N ALA A 34 -4.42 4.91 -20.24
CA ALA A 34 -3.76 3.64 -19.97
C ALA A 34 -4.75 2.55 -19.51
N ALA A 35 -5.75 2.89 -18.69
CA ALA A 35 -6.80 1.97 -18.28
C ALA A 35 -7.66 1.50 -19.46
N VAL A 36 -8.04 2.41 -20.38
CA VAL A 36 -8.78 2.05 -21.59
C VAL A 36 -7.93 1.14 -22.49
N PHE A 37 -6.65 1.45 -22.68
CA PHE A 37 -5.72 0.59 -23.43
C PHE A 37 -5.60 -0.79 -22.80
N ALA A 38 -5.46 -0.88 -21.47
CA ALA A 38 -5.40 -2.16 -20.77
C ALA A 38 -6.68 -2.99 -20.99
N MET A 39 -7.86 -2.36 -20.95
CA MET A 39 -9.12 -3.04 -21.24
C MET A 39 -9.17 -3.58 -22.67
N VAL A 40 -8.77 -2.79 -23.66
CA VAL A 40 -8.73 -3.22 -25.07
C VAL A 40 -7.74 -4.38 -25.26
N LEU A 41 -6.54 -4.28 -24.68
CA LEU A 41 -5.51 -5.31 -24.78
C LEU A 41 -5.90 -6.61 -24.08
N SER A 42 -6.75 -6.56 -23.05
CA SER A 42 -7.23 -7.76 -22.34
C SER A 42 -8.05 -8.70 -23.23
N PHE A 43 -8.63 -8.20 -24.32
CA PHE A 43 -9.34 -9.03 -25.33
C PHE A 43 -8.39 -9.67 -26.35
N CYS A 44 -7.09 -9.40 -26.28
CA CYS A 44 -6.12 -9.92 -27.23
C CYS A 44 -5.30 -11.08 -26.63
N PRO A 45 -5.59 -12.35 -26.95
CA PRO A 45 -4.85 -13.50 -26.39
C PRO A 45 -3.37 -13.51 -26.76
N LYS A 46 -3.01 -12.88 -27.89
CA LYS A 46 -1.60 -12.76 -28.31
C LYS A 46 -0.81 -11.87 -27.36
N PHE A 47 -1.44 -10.84 -26.77
CA PHE A 47 -0.80 -9.97 -25.80
C PHE A 47 -0.51 -10.71 -24.50
N GLU A 48 -1.43 -11.52 -24.03
CA GLU A 48 -1.24 -12.42 -22.90
C GLU A 48 -0.05 -13.38 -23.13
N ALA A 49 0.01 -13.99 -24.32
CA ALA A 49 1.11 -14.88 -24.67
C ALA A 49 2.46 -14.17 -24.64
N VAL A 50 2.55 -12.91 -25.10
CA VAL A 50 3.77 -12.10 -25.04
C VAL A 50 4.18 -11.84 -23.60
N ILE A 51 3.24 -11.47 -22.72
CA ILE A 51 3.54 -11.25 -21.30
C ILE A 51 4.07 -12.53 -20.65
N ASN A 52 3.48 -13.67 -20.95
CA ASN A 52 3.88 -14.97 -20.40
C ASN A 52 5.25 -15.47 -20.90
N THR A 53 5.82 -14.86 -21.95
CA THR A 53 7.19 -15.14 -22.40
C THR A 53 8.26 -14.41 -21.60
N ILE A 54 7.88 -13.45 -20.74
CA ILE A 54 8.85 -12.70 -19.93
C ILE A 54 9.49 -13.65 -18.90
N PRO A 55 10.82 -13.78 -18.89
CA PRO A 55 11.50 -14.63 -17.91
C PRO A 55 11.19 -14.21 -16.47
N THR A 56 10.95 -15.19 -15.60
CA THR A 56 10.63 -14.96 -14.18
C THR A 56 11.67 -14.13 -13.44
N GLY A 57 12.96 -14.24 -13.85
CA GLY A 57 14.04 -13.44 -13.30
C GLY A 57 13.87 -11.93 -13.55
N ILE A 58 13.37 -11.55 -14.74
CA ILE A 58 13.09 -10.14 -15.07
C ILE A 58 11.91 -9.64 -14.23
N VAL A 59 10.85 -10.43 -14.15
CA VAL A 59 9.68 -10.10 -13.32
C VAL A 59 10.08 -9.94 -11.85
N GLY A 60 10.92 -10.86 -11.33
CA GLY A 60 11.45 -10.77 -9.96
C GLY A 60 12.27 -9.51 -9.72
N GLY A 61 13.15 -9.14 -10.67
CA GLY A 61 13.94 -7.91 -10.58
C GLY A 61 13.10 -6.64 -10.56
N ILE A 62 12.11 -6.55 -11.45
CA ILE A 62 11.16 -5.43 -11.48
C ILE A 62 10.36 -5.37 -10.17
N SER A 63 9.85 -6.49 -9.68
CA SER A 63 9.10 -6.56 -8.43
C SER A 63 9.94 -6.09 -7.24
N PHE A 64 11.22 -6.46 -7.20
CA PHE A 64 12.14 -6.02 -6.15
C PHE A 64 12.28 -4.49 -6.11
N VAL A 65 12.45 -3.86 -7.28
CA VAL A 65 12.52 -2.39 -7.39
C VAL A 65 11.19 -1.75 -6.98
N LEU A 66 10.06 -2.30 -7.41
CA LEU A 66 8.73 -1.78 -7.06
C LEU A 66 8.49 -1.85 -5.56
N TYR A 67 8.80 -2.97 -4.91
CA TYR A 67 8.67 -3.09 -3.44
C TYR A 67 9.59 -2.13 -2.69
N GLY A 68 10.80 -1.90 -3.21
CA GLY A 68 11.70 -0.88 -2.68
C GLY A 68 11.09 0.52 -2.73
N MET A 69 10.44 0.88 -3.84
CA MET A 69 9.76 2.16 -3.98
C MET A 69 8.54 2.30 -3.05
N ILE A 70 7.74 1.26 -2.89
CA ILE A 70 6.60 1.26 -1.95
C ILE A 70 7.11 1.52 -0.52
N SER A 71 8.21 0.85 -0.14
CA SER A 71 8.85 1.05 1.15
C SER A 71 9.35 2.49 1.32
N ALA A 72 9.98 3.05 0.29
CA ALA A 72 10.45 4.43 0.29
C ALA A 72 9.30 5.45 0.43
N ILE A 73 8.17 5.22 -0.23
CA ILE A 73 6.96 6.04 -0.07
C ILE A 73 6.41 5.95 1.36
N GLY A 74 6.42 4.76 1.96
CA GLY A 74 6.04 4.57 3.36
C GLY A 74 6.90 5.39 4.31
N VAL A 75 8.22 5.34 4.14
CA VAL A 75 9.17 6.15 4.93
C VAL A 75 8.95 7.64 4.68
N ARG A 76 8.77 8.04 3.44
CA ARG A 76 8.48 9.43 3.07
C ARG A 76 7.24 9.96 3.78
N ASN A 77 6.14 9.18 3.83
CA ASN A 77 4.93 9.58 4.55
C ASN A 77 5.19 9.85 6.03
N VAL A 78 6.00 9.02 6.68
CA VAL A 78 6.38 9.21 8.09
C VAL A 78 7.17 10.51 8.27
N VAL A 79 8.10 10.81 7.36
CA VAL A 79 8.94 12.02 7.42
C VAL A 79 8.12 13.28 7.10
N GLU A 80 7.27 13.24 6.08
CA GLU A 80 6.43 14.37 5.68
C GLU A 80 5.42 14.76 6.78
N ASN A 81 4.86 13.76 7.47
CA ASN A 81 3.97 14.00 8.62
C ASN A 81 4.73 14.30 9.93
N GLN A 82 6.05 14.42 9.88
CA GLN A 82 6.90 14.75 11.02
C GLN A 82 6.58 13.91 12.27
N VAL A 83 6.39 12.59 12.07
CA VAL A 83 6.10 11.69 13.17
C VAL A 83 7.26 11.67 14.16
N ASP A 84 7.01 12.14 15.36
CA ASP A 84 8.02 12.18 16.41
C ASP A 84 8.21 10.79 17.04
N PHE A 85 9.32 10.14 16.71
CA PHE A 85 9.72 8.85 17.28
C PHE A 85 10.46 8.96 18.63
N THR A 86 10.72 10.17 19.12
CA THR A 86 11.21 10.35 20.51
C THR A 86 10.07 10.10 21.50
N ASN A 87 8.83 10.26 21.03
CA ASN A 87 7.65 9.89 21.81
C ASN A 87 7.52 8.36 21.87
N SER A 88 7.60 7.82 23.11
CA SER A 88 7.53 6.38 23.36
C SER A 88 6.27 5.72 22.81
N ARG A 89 5.15 6.45 22.76
CA ARG A 89 3.89 5.96 22.19
C ARG A 89 4.03 5.66 20.70
N ASN A 90 4.52 6.60 19.93
CA ASN A 90 4.71 6.47 18.48
C ASN A 90 5.72 5.36 18.15
N LEU A 91 6.79 5.30 18.94
CA LEU A 91 7.82 4.26 18.82
C LEU A 91 7.25 2.86 19.06
N ILE A 92 6.46 2.68 20.11
CA ILE A 92 5.84 1.38 20.44
C ILE A 92 4.87 0.95 19.33
N ILE A 93 4.01 1.87 18.85
CA ILE A 93 3.06 1.58 17.79
C ILE A 93 3.80 1.15 16.52
N ALA A 94 4.82 1.91 16.11
CA ALA A 94 5.62 1.60 14.92
C ALA A 94 6.34 0.26 15.07
N ALA A 95 6.94 -0.02 16.23
CA ALA A 95 7.63 -1.27 16.49
C ALA A 95 6.68 -2.48 16.40
N VAL A 96 5.49 -2.39 17.01
CA VAL A 96 4.50 -3.47 16.96
C VAL A 96 3.99 -3.69 15.54
N ILE A 97 3.72 -2.63 14.77
CA ILE A 97 3.31 -2.74 13.35
C ILE A 97 4.38 -3.47 12.54
N LEU A 98 5.65 -3.05 12.64
CA LEU A 98 6.74 -3.63 11.87
C LEU A 98 7.01 -5.08 12.26
N VAL A 99 7.08 -5.38 13.55
CA VAL A 99 7.32 -6.74 14.04
C VAL A 99 6.16 -7.66 13.69
N SER A 100 4.92 -7.19 13.82
CA SER A 100 3.75 -7.99 13.46
C SER A 100 3.70 -8.25 11.95
N ALA A 101 3.98 -7.25 11.10
CA ALA A 101 3.99 -7.41 9.65
C ALA A 101 5.02 -8.45 9.20
N LEU A 102 6.24 -8.39 9.74
CA LEU A 102 7.31 -9.31 9.38
C LEU A 102 7.13 -10.70 10.02
N GLY A 103 6.79 -10.74 11.30
CA GLY A 103 6.66 -11.96 12.05
C GLY A 103 5.53 -12.86 11.55
N PHE A 104 4.33 -12.32 11.40
CA PHE A 104 3.20 -13.10 10.89
C PHE A 104 3.31 -13.44 9.40
N ASN A 105 4.02 -12.63 8.61
CA ASN A 105 4.27 -12.97 7.22
C ASN A 105 5.20 -14.18 7.08
N SER A 106 6.18 -14.35 7.97
CA SER A 106 7.11 -15.49 7.97
C SER A 106 6.43 -16.82 8.37
N VAL A 107 5.34 -16.74 9.14
CA VAL A 107 4.56 -17.92 9.60
C VAL A 107 3.39 -18.24 8.65
N GLY A 108 3.17 -17.44 7.59
CA GLY A 108 2.07 -17.63 6.65
C GLY A 108 0.75 -16.98 7.06
N GLY A 109 0.78 -16.07 8.05
CA GLY A 109 -0.42 -15.40 8.56
C GLY A 109 -1.13 -16.21 9.64
N PHE A 110 -2.31 -15.77 10.01
CA PHE A 110 -3.16 -16.42 11.01
C PHE A 110 -4.47 -16.89 10.36
N THR A 111 -4.71 -18.19 10.40
CA THR A 111 -5.92 -18.79 9.83
C THR A 111 -6.79 -19.34 10.94
N PHE A 112 -8.07 -18.99 10.94
CA PHE A 112 -9.06 -19.56 11.85
C PHE A 112 -10.36 -19.87 11.10
N SER A 113 -11.07 -20.86 11.55
CA SER A 113 -12.33 -21.30 10.96
C SER A 113 -13.49 -20.94 11.89
N VAL A 114 -14.45 -20.17 11.40
CA VAL A 114 -15.67 -19.80 12.11
C VAL A 114 -16.85 -20.25 11.27
N ALA A 115 -17.71 -21.09 11.86
CA ALA A 115 -18.94 -21.58 11.20
C ALA A 115 -18.74 -22.18 9.81
N GLY A 116 -17.61 -22.90 9.58
CA GLY A 116 -17.31 -23.53 8.29
C GLY A 116 -16.68 -22.61 7.24
N VAL A 117 -16.45 -21.35 7.57
CA VAL A 117 -15.72 -20.40 6.72
C VAL A 117 -14.30 -20.23 7.26
N THR A 118 -13.30 -20.51 6.42
CA THR A 118 -11.91 -20.29 6.77
C THR A 118 -11.53 -18.83 6.49
N ILE A 119 -11.18 -18.09 7.53
CA ILE A 119 -10.70 -16.72 7.45
C ILE A 119 -9.19 -16.74 7.61
N SER A 120 -8.47 -16.22 6.62
CA SER A 120 -7.02 -16.06 6.65
C SER A 120 -6.66 -14.58 6.79
N LEU A 121 -5.97 -14.23 7.87
CA LEU A 121 -5.42 -12.89 8.08
C LEU A 121 -3.95 -12.89 7.67
N SER A 122 -3.61 -12.08 6.67
CA SER A 122 -2.22 -11.85 6.30
C SER A 122 -1.47 -11.09 7.39
N GLY A 123 -0.14 -11.21 7.43
CA GLY A 123 0.69 -10.46 8.38
C GLY A 123 0.45 -8.95 8.34
N LEU A 124 0.17 -8.40 7.16
CA LEU A 124 -0.17 -6.97 6.99
C LEU A 124 -1.52 -6.62 7.62
N ALA A 125 -2.53 -7.49 7.49
CA ALA A 125 -3.83 -7.28 8.13
C ALA A 125 -3.72 -7.27 9.65
N ILE A 126 -2.95 -8.21 10.21
CA ILE A 126 -2.69 -8.29 11.64
C ILE A 126 -1.94 -7.05 12.12
N ALA A 127 -0.92 -6.62 11.40
CA ALA A 127 -0.15 -5.42 11.72
C ALA A 127 -1.01 -4.15 11.71
N ALA A 128 -1.90 -4.00 10.73
CA ALA A 128 -2.84 -2.88 10.64
C ALA A 128 -3.81 -2.88 11.82
N LEU A 129 -4.41 -4.03 12.16
CA LEU A 129 -5.32 -4.15 13.29
C LEU A 129 -4.62 -3.88 14.63
N ALA A 130 -3.40 -4.40 14.80
CA ALA A 130 -2.60 -4.15 15.98
C ALA A 130 -2.23 -2.67 16.12
N GLY A 131 -1.83 -2.03 15.03
CA GLY A 131 -1.51 -0.60 15.01
C GLY A 131 -2.71 0.28 15.36
N ILE A 132 -3.86 0.02 14.75
CA ILE A 132 -5.11 0.74 15.05
C ILE A 132 -5.53 0.50 16.51
N GLY A 133 -5.51 -0.76 16.96
CA GLY A 133 -5.85 -1.12 18.34
C GLY A 133 -4.95 -0.42 19.36
N LEU A 134 -3.64 -0.42 19.16
CA LEU A 134 -2.71 0.27 20.03
C LEU A 134 -2.89 1.79 19.99
N ASN A 135 -3.18 2.35 18.83
CA ASN A 135 -3.41 3.78 18.71
C ASN A 135 -4.65 4.23 19.51
N VAL A 136 -5.66 3.37 19.62
CA VAL A 136 -6.88 3.65 20.43
C VAL A 136 -6.63 3.41 21.90
N LEU A 137 -5.85 2.36 22.25
CA LEU A 137 -5.64 1.96 23.65
C LEU A 137 -4.61 2.83 24.38
N LEU A 138 -3.58 3.31 23.68
CA LEU A 138 -2.54 4.11 24.30
C LEU A 138 -2.99 5.56 24.46
N PRO A 139 -2.89 6.13 25.68
CA PRO A 139 -3.21 7.54 25.93
C PRO A 139 -2.20 8.47 25.24
N GLY A 140 -2.57 9.74 25.04
CA GLY A 140 -1.70 10.74 24.42
C GLY A 140 -1.89 10.86 22.91
N ASN A 141 -3.13 10.75 22.45
CA ASN A 141 -3.49 11.02 21.04
C ASN A 141 -3.68 12.54 20.85
N ASP A 142 -2.57 13.26 20.61
CA ASP A 142 -2.54 14.71 20.44
C ASP A 142 -2.73 15.13 18.97
N TYR A 143 -3.17 14.21 18.09
CA TYR A 143 -3.38 14.50 16.67
C TYR A 143 -4.67 15.29 16.46
N GLU A 144 -4.55 16.58 16.15
CA GLU A 144 -5.66 17.43 15.74
C GLU A 144 -5.78 17.44 14.22
N PHE A 145 -6.83 16.84 13.69
CA PHE A 145 -7.11 16.78 12.24
C PHE A 145 -7.22 18.16 11.57
N ASP A 146 -7.54 19.19 12.33
CA ASP A 146 -7.81 20.53 11.82
C ASP A 146 -6.53 21.33 11.47
N LYS A 147 -5.38 20.98 12.04
CA LYS A 147 -4.11 21.62 11.72
C LYS A 147 -3.46 21.14 10.43
N ALA A 148 -3.80 19.95 9.96
CA ALA A 148 -3.27 19.38 8.72
C ALA A 148 -3.84 20.04 7.45
N THR A 149 -4.98 20.73 7.56
CA THR A 149 -5.64 21.40 6.42
C THR A 149 -5.26 22.87 6.26
N GLY A 150 -4.66 23.50 7.29
CA GLY A 150 -4.35 24.93 7.27
C GLY A 150 -3.01 25.30 6.61
N ASP A 151 -2.03 24.41 6.64
CA ASP A 151 -0.67 24.68 6.14
C ASP A 151 -0.35 24.03 4.77
N GLY A 152 -1.34 23.33 4.17
CA GLY A 152 -1.16 22.64 2.89
C GLY A 152 -1.18 23.54 1.66
N GLU A 153 -1.49 24.83 1.78
CA GLU A 153 -1.55 25.75 0.64
C GLU A 153 -0.23 26.42 0.29
N GLY A 154 0.84 26.15 1.04
CA GLY A 154 2.17 26.77 0.84
C GLY A 154 3.25 25.86 0.26
N ALA A 155 3.06 24.54 0.21
CA ALA A 155 4.01 23.59 -0.39
C ALA A 155 3.78 23.46 -1.90
N SER A 156 3.78 24.59 -2.63
CA SER A 156 3.97 24.59 -4.07
C SER A 156 5.31 23.93 -4.38
N LEU A 157 5.22 22.81 -5.07
CA LEU A 157 6.26 22.16 -5.85
C LEU A 157 7.37 23.13 -6.25
N ARG A 158 8.43 23.24 -5.44
CA ARG A 158 9.73 23.70 -5.92
C ARG A 158 10.58 22.47 -6.14
N VAL A 159 10.87 22.27 -7.43
CA VAL A 159 11.77 21.28 -8.02
C VAL A 159 13.12 21.30 -7.35
#